data_ccd7192fbcb6c035af0b0186c2cbc2c3
#
_entry.id   ccd7192fbcb6c035af0b0186c2cbc2c3
#
_cell.length_a   1.000
_cell.length_b   1.000
_cell.length_c   1.000
_cell.angle_alpha   90.00
_cell.angle_beta   90.00
_cell.angle_gamma   90.00
#
_symmetry.space_group_name_H-M   'P 1'
#
loop_
_entity.id
_entity.type
_entity.pdbx_description
1 polymer ?
#
loop_
_entity_poly.entity_id
_entity_poly.type
_entity_poly.pdbx_seq_one_letter_code
_entity_poly.pdbx_strand_id
1 'polypeptide(L)'
;MTNKKRGIHELYAEDPAAADERLWGRKSDPVTRRGFLTKGGLVAMSAAVGASIPFAHLMPEGLIPAALAQSDEPFQIPGKEGLVVLNDRPVNAETPAHLLDDRVTPARHLFVRNNGIPPVTDNIDVDAWELTFGGESVEQEVTLTIGELKEKFQHHTYQLQLECGGNGRSEFVPPASGNQWSTGAIGCPEWTGVRLR
;
A
#
# COMPACT_ATOMS: atom_id res chain seq x y z
N MET A 1 5.05 45.61 -14.60
CA MET A 1 5.57 44.38 -13.99
C MET A 1 4.43 43.36 -13.97
N THR A 2 4.44 42.44 -14.89
CA THR A 2 3.39 41.40 -15.03
C THR A 2 3.49 40.39 -13.89
N ASN A 3 2.48 40.39 -13.03
CA ASN A 3 2.37 39.46 -11.91
C ASN A 3 2.05 38.05 -12.49
N LYS A 4 3.11 37.32 -12.87
CA LYS A 4 2.98 35.95 -13.39
C LYS A 4 2.44 35.08 -12.26
N LYS A 5 1.21 34.60 -12.36
CA LYS A 5 0.64 33.63 -11.41
C LYS A 5 1.50 32.36 -11.45
N ARG A 6 2.20 32.09 -10.37
CA ARG A 6 3.01 30.85 -10.23
C ARG A 6 2.12 29.65 -10.00
N GLY A 7 2.40 28.57 -10.67
CA GLY A 7 1.71 27.29 -10.44
C GLY A 7 2.13 26.65 -9.11
N ILE A 8 1.31 25.73 -8.61
CA ILE A 8 1.57 24.99 -7.36
C ILE A 8 2.94 24.31 -7.40
N HIS A 9 3.29 23.68 -8.50
CA HIS A 9 4.57 22.99 -8.68
C HIS A 9 5.78 23.94 -8.60
N GLU A 10 5.67 25.15 -9.15
CA GLU A 10 6.73 26.16 -9.10
C GLU A 10 6.95 26.66 -7.66
N LEU A 11 5.87 26.83 -6.90
CA LEU A 11 5.94 27.24 -5.49
C LEU A 11 6.62 26.16 -4.62
N TYR A 12 6.27 24.90 -4.80
CA TYR A 12 6.88 23.80 -4.05
C TYR A 12 8.33 23.50 -4.46
N ALA A 13 8.69 23.74 -5.71
CA ALA A 13 10.07 23.58 -6.19
C ALA A 13 11.00 24.66 -5.62
N GLU A 14 10.51 25.89 -5.40
CA GLU A 14 11.29 27.00 -4.89
C GLU A 14 11.46 26.92 -3.35
N ASP A 15 10.36 26.78 -2.62
CA ASP A 15 10.36 26.66 -1.16
C ASP A 15 9.12 25.88 -0.68
N PRO A 16 9.27 24.59 -0.37
CA PRO A 16 8.16 23.76 0.09
C PRO A 16 7.50 24.25 1.38
N ALA A 17 8.28 24.84 2.29
CA ALA A 17 7.77 25.32 3.57
C ALA A 17 6.91 26.58 3.39
N ALA A 18 7.39 27.55 2.59
CA ALA A 18 6.64 28.74 2.25
C ALA A 18 5.42 28.42 1.36
N ALA A 19 5.48 27.38 0.54
CA ALA A 19 4.34 26.92 -0.26
C ALA A 19 3.23 26.36 0.63
N ASP A 20 3.56 25.54 1.63
CA ASP A 20 2.60 24.99 2.60
C ASP A 20 1.91 26.11 3.43
N GLU A 21 2.67 27.11 3.87
CA GLU A 21 2.08 28.23 4.60
C GLU A 21 1.14 29.05 3.71
N ARG A 22 1.52 29.33 2.47
CA ARG A 22 0.72 30.14 1.53
C ARG A 22 -0.53 29.44 1.02
N LEU A 23 -0.45 28.14 0.75
CA LEU A 23 -1.54 27.40 0.13
C LEU A 23 -2.51 26.81 1.16
N TRP A 24 -1.99 26.41 2.33
CA TRP A 24 -2.75 25.63 3.31
C TRP A 24 -2.79 26.26 4.71
N GLY A 25 -2.12 27.41 4.91
CA GLY A 25 -2.03 28.05 6.21
C GLY A 25 -1.25 27.23 7.26
N ARG A 26 -0.44 26.28 6.82
CA ARG A 26 0.33 25.40 7.70
C ARG A 26 1.72 25.96 7.88
N LYS A 27 2.11 26.28 9.13
CA LYS A 27 3.52 26.53 9.44
C LYS A 27 4.23 25.20 9.49
N SER A 28 5.15 24.96 8.54
CA SER A 28 6.03 23.80 8.61
C SER A 28 7.00 24.01 9.77
N ASP A 29 6.85 23.19 10.82
CA ASP A 29 7.86 23.09 11.88
C ASP A 29 9.11 22.43 11.26
N PRO A 30 10.31 23.07 11.33
CA PRO A 30 11.55 22.47 10.85
C PRO A 30 11.93 21.18 11.62
N VAL A 31 11.27 20.90 12.74
CA VAL A 31 11.33 19.62 13.47
C VAL A 31 10.22 18.68 13.05
N THR A 32 9.75 18.74 11.81
CA THR A 32 8.81 17.76 11.29
C THR A 32 9.35 16.33 11.42
N ARG A 33 8.45 15.35 11.50
CA ARG A 33 8.78 13.91 11.55
C ARG A 33 9.91 13.50 10.59
N ARG A 34 10.06 14.16 9.45
CA ARG A 34 11.16 13.96 8.50
C ARG A 34 12.51 14.46 9.03
N GLY A 35 12.58 15.63 9.63
CA GLY A 35 13.82 16.17 10.20
C GLY A 35 14.28 15.42 11.44
N PHE A 36 13.35 14.94 12.26
CA PHE A 36 13.63 14.11 13.42
C PHE A 36 14.22 12.74 13.01
N LEU A 37 13.68 12.13 11.94
CA LEU A 37 14.17 10.84 11.43
C LEU A 37 15.51 10.95 10.69
N THR A 38 15.83 12.09 10.05
CA THR A 38 17.04 12.20 9.21
C THR A 38 18.30 12.62 9.97
N LYS A 39 18.24 13.27 11.11
CA LYS A 39 19.44 13.82 11.78
C LYS A 39 19.74 13.34 13.22
N GLY A 40 18.78 12.80 13.92
CA GLY A 40 18.99 12.33 15.31
C GLY A 40 18.39 10.95 15.57
N GLY A 41 17.26 10.65 14.95
CA GLY A 41 16.52 9.44 15.19
C GLY A 41 17.19 8.17 14.65
N LEU A 42 17.91 8.28 13.52
CA LEU A 42 18.60 7.11 12.93
C LEU A 42 19.76 6.64 13.80
N VAL A 43 20.50 7.56 14.42
CA VAL A 43 21.64 7.22 15.30
C VAL A 43 21.15 6.70 16.65
N ALA A 44 20.08 7.30 17.20
CA ALA A 44 19.48 6.82 18.47
C ALA A 44 18.75 5.48 18.27
N MET A 45 18.11 5.26 17.13
CA MET A 45 17.44 3.99 16.82
C MET A 45 18.43 2.87 16.51
N SER A 46 19.53 3.14 15.82
CA SER A 46 20.57 2.12 15.57
C SER A 46 21.29 1.67 16.86
N ALA A 47 21.38 2.52 17.87
CA ALA A 47 21.89 2.15 19.19
C ALA A 47 20.87 1.36 20.04
N ALA A 48 19.57 1.48 19.75
CA ALA A 48 18.48 0.84 20.49
C ALA A 48 18.00 -0.49 19.86
N VAL A 49 18.50 -0.84 18.67
CA VAL A 49 18.09 -2.05 17.91
C VAL A 49 18.44 -3.38 18.62
N GLY A 50 19.24 -3.32 19.67
CA GLY A 50 19.46 -4.47 20.58
C GLY A 50 18.45 -4.61 21.72
N ALA A 51 17.54 -3.64 21.91
CA ALA A 51 16.50 -3.67 22.94
C ALA A 51 15.11 -3.68 22.28
N SER A 52 14.19 -4.49 22.78
CA SER A 52 12.79 -4.49 22.35
C SER A 52 12.22 -3.07 22.43
N ILE A 53 11.65 -2.59 21.35
CA ILE A 53 11.10 -1.22 21.26
C ILE A 53 9.89 -1.14 22.21
N PRO A 54 9.96 -0.37 23.33
CA PRO A 54 8.93 -0.39 24.37
C PRO A 54 7.55 0.13 23.92
N PHE A 55 7.46 0.75 22.76
CA PHE A 55 6.23 1.36 22.23
C PHE A 55 5.77 0.75 20.89
N ALA A 56 6.29 -0.42 20.52
CA ALA A 56 5.86 -1.12 19.30
C ALA A 56 4.35 -1.36 19.27
N HIS A 57 3.73 -1.60 20.44
CA HIS A 57 2.29 -1.80 20.60
C HIS A 57 1.45 -0.52 20.44
N LEU A 58 2.06 0.66 20.43
CA LEU A 58 1.40 1.95 20.20
C LEU A 58 1.54 2.43 18.75
N MET A 59 2.29 1.71 17.93
CA MET A 59 2.42 2.05 16.51
C MET A 59 1.22 1.51 15.73
N PRO A 60 0.61 2.32 14.86
CA PRO A 60 -0.37 1.81 13.91
C PRO A 60 0.23 0.66 13.11
N GLU A 61 -0.52 -0.41 12.92
CA GLU A 61 -0.10 -1.55 12.11
C GLU A 61 0.36 -1.06 10.72
N GLY A 62 1.52 -1.53 10.27
CA GLY A 62 2.12 -1.11 9.00
C GLY A 62 3.10 0.07 9.06
N LEU A 63 3.32 0.70 10.23
CA LEU A 63 4.30 1.78 10.42
C LEU A 63 5.65 1.32 10.97
N ILE A 64 5.87 0.02 11.10
CA ILE A 64 7.20 -0.52 11.46
C ILE A 64 8.15 -0.24 10.29
N PRO A 65 9.22 0.55 10.48
CA PRO A 65 10.19 0.78 9.41
C PRO A 65 10.75 -0.55 8.91
N ALA A 66 10.84 -0.70 7.58
CA ALA A 66 11.36 -1.93 6.95
C ALA A 66 12.74 -2.36 7.50
N ALA A 67 13.56 -1.40 7.95
CA ALA A 67 14.85 -1.65 8.60
C ALA A 67 14.76 -2.44 9.93
N LEU A 68 13.62 -2.48 10.59
CA LEU A 68 13.42 -3.21 11.86
C LEU A 68 12.81 -4.60 11.64
N ALA A 69 12.41 -4.90 10.42
CA ALA A 69 11.76 -6.15 10.04
C ALA A 69 12.74 -7.20 9.45
N GLN A 70 14.05 -7.05 9.66
CA GLN A 70 15.07 -7.95 9.11
C GLN A 70 14.98 -9.36 9.72
N SER A 71 14.30 -10.25 9.02
CA SER A 71 14.64 -11.67 8.97
C SER A 71 15.44 -11.88 7.68
N ASP A 72 16.48 -12.71 7.73
CA ASP A 72 17.39 -12.97 6.59
C ASP A 72 16.73 -13.75 5.44
N GLU A 73 15.46 -14.11 5.54
CA GLU A 73 14.73 -14.80 4.49
C GLU A 73 13.77 -13.86 3.76
N PRO A 74 13.75 -13.89 2.41
CA PRO A 74 12.78 -13.12 1.62
C PRO A 74 11.36 -13.52 2.02
N PHE A 75 10.50 -12.52 2.24
CA PHE A 75 9.10 -12.77 2.52
C PHE A 75 8.44 -13.42 1.30
N GLN A 76 7.99 -14.66 1.47
CA GLN A 76 7.24 -15.37 0.44
C GLN A 76 5.75 -15.30 0.74
N ILE A 77 4.98 -14.96 -0.28
CA ILE A 77 3.51 -15.03 -0.18
C ILE A 77 3.08 -16.41 -0.66
N PRO A 78 2.39 -17.20 0.19
CA PRO A 78 1.86 -18.49 -0.23
C PRO A 78 0.99 -18.35 -1.49
N GLY A 79 1.19 -19.25 -2.45
CA GLY A 79 0.42 -19.25 -3.70
C GLY A 79 0.82 -18.20 -4.73
N LYS A 80 1.95 -17.50 -4.56
CA LYS A 80 2.53 -16.61 -5.58
C LYS A 80 3.79 -17.22 -6.20
N GLU A 81 3.91 -17.11 -7.52
CA GLU A 81 4.99 -17.71 -8.30
C GLU A 81 5.50 -16.76 -9.37
N GLY A 82 6.81 -16.75 -9.59
CA GLY A 82 7.45 -16.08 -10.73
C GLY A 82 7.42 -14.56 -10.71
N LEU A 83 7.00 -13.94 -9.61
CA LEU A 83 6.96 -12.48 -9.49
C LEU A 83 8.35 -11.90 -9.26
N VAL A 84 8.57 -10.68 -9.76
CA VAL A 84 9.78 -9.88 -9.49
C VAL A 84 9.54 -9.06 -8.23
N VAL A 85 10.29 -9.36 -7.16
CA VAL A 85 10.18 -8.66 -5.88
C VAL A 85 10.88 -7.31 -5.98
N LEU A 86 10.14 -6.22 -5.75
CA LEU A 86 10.67 -4.85 -5.69
C LEU A 86 11.08 -4.47 -4.26
N ASN A 87 10.28 -4.88 -3.28
CA ASN A 87 10.58 -4.76 -1.86
C ASN A 87 10.12 -6.04 -1.17
N ASP A 88 10.86 -6.46 -0.16
CA ASP A 88 10.51 -7.60 0.68
C ASP A 88 9.66 -7.22 1.90
N ARG A 89 9.72 -5.94 2.35
CA ARG A 89 9.00 -5.46 3.54
C ARG A 89 8.60 -3.98 3.49
N PRO A 90 7.33 -3.71 3.27
CA PRO A 90 6.28 -4.64 2.91
C PRO A 90 6.54 -5.24 1.53
N VAL A 91 6.14 -6.50 1.33
CA VAL A 91 6.37 -7.14 0.05
C VAL A 91 5.59 -6.45 -1.06
N ASN A 92 6.29 -6.04 -2.10
CA ASN A 92 5.73 -5.55 -3.33
C ASN A 92 6.44 -6.26 -4.47
N ALA A 93 5.67 -6.91 -5.34
CA ALA A 93 6.20 -7.72 -6.41
C ALA A 93 5.36 -7.55 -7.67
N GLU A 94 6.02 -7.39 -8.81
CA GLU A 94 5.36 -7.22 -10.09
C GLU A 94 5.36 -8.49 -10.92
N THR A 95 4.42 -8.58 -11.85
CA THR A 95 4.30 -9.68 -12.79
C THR A 95 5.20 -9.43 -13.98
N PRO A 96 6.18 -10.29 -14.28
CA PRO A 96 6.96 -10.18 -15.50
C PRO A 96 6.07 -10.29 -16.76
N ALA A 97 6.44 -9.58 -17.81
CA ALA A 97 5.63 -9.48 -19.03
C ALA A 97 5.23 -10.85 -19.63
N HIS A 98 6.14 -11.83 -19.58
CA HIS A 98 5.87 -13.17 -20.09
C HIS A 98 4.84 -13.99 -19.29
N LEU A 99 4.48 -13.57 -18.06
CA LEU A 99 3.43 -14.15 -17.26
C LEU A 99 2.09 -13.40 -17.39
N LEU A 100 2.04 -12.35 -18.19
CA LEU A 100 0.82 -11.60 -18.53
C LEU A 100 0.21 -12.03 -19.89
N ASP A 101 0.76 -13.04 -20.53
CA ASP A 101 0.35 -13.52 -21.85
C ASP A 101 -0.95 -14.33 -21.82
N ASP A 102 -1.36 -14.81 -20.67
CA ASP A 102 -2.61 -15.56 -20.49
C ASP A 102 -3.84 -14.66 -20.67
N ARG A 103 -4.89 -15.19 -21.31
CA ARG A 103 -6.19 -14.49 -21.45
C ARG A 103 -6.79 -14.08 -20.10
N VAL A 104 -6.56 -14.87 -19.06
CA VAL A 104 -6.93 -14.61 -17.67
C VAL A 104 -5.65 -14.70 -16.85
N THR A 105 -5.27 -13.64 -16.17
CA THR A 105 -4.09 -13.65 -15.30
C THR A 105 -4.33 -14.61 -14.13
N PRO A 106 -3.58 -15.71 -13.98
CA PRO A 106 -3.73 -16.60 -12.85
C PRO A 106 -3.44 -15.88 -11.53
N ALA A 107 -4.20 -16.20 -10.48
CA ALA A 107 -4.03 -15.57 -9.17
C ALA A 107 -2.58 -15.68 -8.63
N ARG A 108 -1.87 -16.78 -8.93
CA ARG A 108 -0.46 -16.98 -8.55
C ARG A 108 0.49 -15.98 -9.22
N HIS A 109 0.14 -15.48 -10.39
CA HIS A 109 0.94 -14.52 -11.15
C HIS A 109 0.48 -13.07 -10.98
N LEU A 110 -0.67 -12.82 -10.35
CA LEU A 110 -1.14 -11.45 -10.10
C LEU A 110 -0.17 -10.73 -9.17
N PHE A 111 0.22 -9.52 -9.54
CA PHE A 111 1.12 -8.67 -8.77
C PHE A 111 0.66 -8.48 -7.31
N VAL A 112 1.59 -8.12 -6.45
CA VAL A 112 1.33 -7.88 -5.02
C VAL A 112 1.73 -6.47 -4.66
N ARG A 113 0.80 -5.75 -4.02
CA ARG A 113 1.04 -4.41 -3.54
C ARG A 113 0.59 -4.27 -2.08
N ASN A 114 1.54 -4.05 -1.20
CA ASN A 114 1.30 -3.79 0.21
C ASN A 114 1.80 -2.42 0.64
N ASN A 115 1.11 -1.80 1.60
CA ASN A 115 1.53 -0.58 2.30
C ASN A 115 2.18 -0.89 3.65
N GLY A 116 1.97 -2.08 4.19
CA GLY A 116 2.43 -2.49 5.50
C GLY A 116 2.72 -3.99 5.54
N ILE A 117 3.16 -4.48 6.69
CA ILE A 117 3.37 -5.90 6.92
C ILE A 117 2.00 -6.56 7.05
N PRO A 118 1.74 -7.67 6.34
CA PRO A 118 0.49 -8.40 6.48
C PRO A 118 0.26 -8.84 7.94
N PRO A 119 -0.98 -8.81 8.44
CA PRO A 119 -1.28 -9.37 9.76
C PRO A 119 -1.02 -10.88 9.79
N VAL A 120 -0.75 -11.41 10.96
CA VAL A 120 -0.66 -12.86 11.17
C VAL A 120 -2.07 -13.45 11.10
N THR A 121 -2.29 -14.38 10.18
CA THR A 121 -3.62 -14.94 9.87
C THR A 121 -3.77 -16.42 10.24
N ASP A 122 -2.77 -17.03 10.85
CA ASP A 122 -2.70 -18.48 11.10
C ASP A 122 -3.86 -19.06 11.92
N ASN A 123 -4.55 -18.21 12.71
CA ASN A 123 -5.67 -18.60 13.57
C ASN A 123 -6.98 -17.88 13.23
N ILE A 124 -7.09 -17.28 12.05
CA ILE A 124 -8.29 -16.55 11.64
C ILE A 124 -9.22 -17.51 10.88
N ASP A 125 -10.42 -17.68 11.43
CA ASP A 125 -11.53 -18.29 10.68
C ASP A 125 -12.10 -17.24 9.70
N VAL A 126 -11.76 -17.40 8.42
CA VAL A 126 -12.17 -16.45 7.37
C VAL A 126 -13.70 -16.43 7.22
N ASP A 127 -14.39 -17.55 7.41
CA ASP A 127 -15.83 -17.61 7.24
C ASP A 127 -16.57 -16.93 8.40
N ALA A 128 -15.96 -16.87 9.58
CA ALA A 128 -16.46 -16.13 10.74
C ALA A 128 -16.10 -14.63 10.71
N TRP A 129 -15.30 -14.16 9.75
CA TRP A 129 -14.94 -12.75 9.66
C TRP A 129 -16.15 -11.89 9.32
N GLU A 130 -16.40 -10.86 10.15
CA GLU A 130 -17.54 -9.97 10.02
C GLU A 130 -17.21 -8.74 9.14
N LEU A 131 -18.17 -8.39 8.29
CA LEU A 131 -18.17 -7.15 7.51
C LEU A 131 -19.42 -6.35 7.85
N THR A 132 -19.22 -5.09 8.24
CA THR A 132 -20.33 -4.16 8.51
C THR A 132 -20.51 -3.21 7.33
N PHE A 133 -21.73 -3.15 6.82
CA PHE A 133 -22.16 -2.26 5.74
C PHE A 133 -22.98 -1.13 6.37
N GLY A 134 -22.43 0.08 6.33
CA GLY A 134 -23.02 1.28 6.92
C GLY A 134 -22.70 2.52 6.10
N GLY A 135 -23.22 3.69 6.52
CA GLY A 135 -22.97 5.00 5.91
C GLY A 135 -24.25 5.70 5.47
N GLU A 136 -24.12 6.90 4.92
CA GLU A 136 -25.24 7.80 4.61
C GLU A 136 -26.23 7.24 3.57
N SER A 137 -25.79 6.31 2.70
CA SER A 137 -26.62 5.71 1.65
C SER A 137 -27.25 4.38 2.07
N VAL A 138 -27.09 3.97 3.32
CA VAL A 138 -27.62 2.71 3.87
C VAL A 138 -28.80 3.02 4.78
N GLU A 139 -29.98 2.46 4.46
CA GLU A 139 -31.19 2.65 5.28
C GLU A 139 -31.04 2.04 6.68
N GLN A 140 -30.32 0.91 6.77
CA GLN A 140 -30.03 0.22 8.03
C GLN A 140 -28.66 -0.42 7.97
N GLU A 141 -27.85 -0.21 8.99
CA GLU A 141 -26.55 -0.89 9.13
C GLU A 141 -26.75 -2.40 9.24
N VAL A 142 -25.97 -3.16 8.48
CA VAL A 142 -26.02 -4.62 8.43
C VAL A 142 -24.62 -5.18 8.61
N THR A 143 -24.48 -6.13 9.52
CA THR A 143 -23.25 -6.92 9.71
C THR A 143 -23.51 -8.33 9.22
N LEU A 144 -22.61 -8.84 8.38
CA LEU A 144 -22.64 -10.18 7.82
C LEU A 144 -21.26 -10.81 7.94
N THR A 145 -21.23 -12.12 8.21
CA THR A 145 -19.97 -12.86 8.10
C THR A 145 -19.67 -13.20 6.64
N ILE A 146 -18.40 -13.51 6.33
CA ILE A 146 -18.00 -14.00 5.00
C ILE A 146 -18.74 -15.28 4.65
N GLY A 147 -18.92 -16.20 5.61
CA GLY A 147 -19.73 -17.41 5.43
C GLY A 147 -21.17 -17.09 5.03
N GLU A 148 -21.82 -16.17 5.72
CA GLU A 148 -23.18 -15.72 5.38
C GLU A 148 -23.27 -15.07 3.99
N LEU A 149 -22.26 -14.27 3.60
CA LEU A 149 -22.20 -13.70 2.25
C LEU A 149 -22.10 -14.79 1.18
N LYS A 150 -21.33 -15.83 1.43
CA LYS A 150 -21.20 -16.97 0.50
C LYS A 150 -22.49 -17.78 0.41
N GLU A 151 -23.21 -17.96 1.49
CA GLU A 151 -24.42 -18.80 1.52
C GLU A 151 -25.69 -18.07 1.06
N LYS A 152 -25.86 -16.82 1.46
CA LYS A 152 -27.12 -16.10 1.29
C LYS A 152 -27.27 -15.41 -0.07
N PHE A 153 -26.16 -15.12 -0.76
CA PHE A 153 -26.18 -14.30 -1.95
C PHE A 153 -25.67 -15.04 -3.20
N GLN A 154 -26.22 -14.68 -4.35
CA GLN A 154 -25.79 -15.24 -5.63
C GLN A 154 -24.37 -14.78 -5.97
N HIS A 155 -23.50 -15.71 -6.30
CA HIS A 155 -22.17 -15.43 -6.75
C HIS A 155 -22.15 -15.03 -8.22
N HIS A 156 -21.28 -14.07 -8.54
CA HIS A 156 -21.01 -13.60 -9.89
C HIS A 156 -19.51 -13.62 -10.13
N THR A 157 -19.11 -14.12 -11.29
CA THR A 157 -17.71 -14.12 -11.70
C THR A 157 -17.51 -13.15 -12.87
N TYR A 158 -16.56 -12.24 -12.72
CA TYR A 158 -16.19 -11.28 -13.73
C TYR A 158 -14.68 -11.26 -13.94
N GLN A 159 -14.27 -11.15 -15.20
CA GLN A 159 -12.89 -10.84 -15.52
C GLN A 159 -12.71 -9.33 -15.43
N LEU A 160 -11.93 -8.85 -14.46
CA LEU A 160 -11.72 -7.43 -14.19
C LEU A 160 -10.24 -7.12 -14.08
N GLN A 161 -9.82 -6.07 -14.77
CA GLN A 161 -8.46 -5.57 -14.67
C GLN A 161 -8.24 -4.86 -13.32
N LEU A 162 -7.09 -5.16 -12.71
CA LEU A 162 -6.57 -4.45 -11.56
C LEU A 162 -5.20 -3.89 -11.94
N GLU A 163 -4.98 -2.61 -11.68
CA GLU A 163 -3.72 -1.94 -11.96
C GLU A 163 -3.34 -1.01 -10.82
N CYS A 164 -2.07 -1.00 -10.43
CA CYS A 164 -1.54 -0.02 -9.48
C CYS A 164 -1.41 1.34 -10.17
N GLY A 165 -1.89 2.42 -9.54
CA GLY A 165 -1.72 3.79 -10.06
C GLY A 165 -0.26 4.26 -10.17
N GLY A 166 0.68 3.46 -9.69
CA GLY A 166 2.12 3.67 -9.87
C GLY A 166 2.76 2.79 -10.94
N ASN A 167 1.99 2.03 -11.71
CA ASN A 167 2.51 1.21 -12.80
C ASN A 167 3.26 2.09 -13.81
N GLY A 168 4.45 1.67 -14.26
CA GLY A 168 5.32 2.47 -15.12
C GLY A 168 6.14 3.56 -14.40
N ARG A 169 6.16 3.60 -13.06
CA ARG A 169 6.87 4.67 -12.31
C ARG A 169 8.37 4.67 -12.55
N SER A 170 8.99 3.53 -12.79
CA SER A 170 10.43 3.43 -13.09
C SER A 170 10.84 4.14 -14.37
N GLU A 171 9.88 4.45 -15.27
CA GLU A 171 10.14 5.14 -16.54
C GLU A 171 10.34 6.66 -16.37
N PHE A 172 10.00 7.22 -15.20
CA PHE A 172 10.13 8.66 -14.98
C PHE A 172 11.58 9.07 -14.69
N VAL A 173 12.02 10.16 -15.34
CA VAL A 173 13.32 10.80 -15.10
C VAL A 173 13.09 12.28 -14.81
N PRO A 174 13.41 12.79 -13.60
CA PRO A 174 13.97 12.07 -12.45
C PRO A 174 12.97 11.08 -11.83
N PRO A 175 13.46 10.05 -11.08
CA PRO A 175 12.59 9.05 -10.49
C PRO A 175 11.57 9.65 -9.52
N ALA A 176 10.29 9.31 -9.67
CA ALA A 176 9.26 9.68 -8.72
C ALA A 176 9.36 8.81 -7.44
N SER A 177 8.94 9.37 -6.28
CA SER A 177 8.95 8.63 -5.02
C SER A 177 7.94 7.49 -5.02
N GLY A 178 8.24 6.40 -4.31
CA GLY A 178 7.40 5.20 -4.18
C GLY A 178 8.02 3.98 -4.84
N ASN A 179 7.27 2.86 -4.88
CA ASN A 179 7.74 1.63 -5.51
C ASN A 179 8.00 1.86 -7.00
N GLN A 180 9.18 1.43 -7.46
CA GLN A 180 9.62 1.60 -8.84
C GLN A 180 9.08 0.46 -9.70
N TRP A 181 7.76 0.45 -9.90
CA TRP A 181 7.09 -0.47 -10.80
C TRP A 181 7.58 -0.26 -12.24
N SER A 182 7.89 -1.33 -12.94
CA SER A 182 8.01 -1.28 -14.39
C SER A 182 6.61 -1.31 -15.04
N THR A 183 6.24 -2.32 -15.76
CA THR A 183 4.91 -2.46 -16.37
C THR A 183 4.11 -3.63 -15.79
N GLY A 184 4.60 -4.27 -14.74
CA GLY A 184 4.05 -5.51 -14.20
C GLY A 184 3.10 -5.35 -13.03
N ALA A 185 2.79 -4.11 -12.60
CA ALA A 185 1.79 -3.86 -11.56
C ALA A 185 0.37 -3.85 -12.11
N ILE A 186 0.03 -4.81 -12.95
CA ILE A 186 -1.23 -5.00 -13.64
C ILE A 186 -1.59 -6.48 -13.74
N GLY A 187 -2.87 -6.78 -13.90
CA GLY A 187 -3.38 -8.11 -14.22
C GLY A 187 -4.87 -8.07 -14.47
N CYS A 188 -5.38 -9.11 -15.12
CA CYS A 188 -6.79 -9.24 -15.46
C CYS A 188 -7.31 -10.64 -15.05
N PRO A 189 -7.36 -10.92 -13.74
CA PRO A 189 -7.87 -12.19 -13.22
C PRO A 189 -9.41 -12.27 -13.27
N GLU A 190 -9.93 -13.44 -13.01
CA GLU A 190 -11.33 -13.63 -12.68
C GLU A 190 -11.57 -13.41 -11.19
N TRP A 191 -12.59 -12.63 -10.89
CA TRP A 191 -13.06 -12.31 -9.53
C TRP A 191 -14.44 -12.90 -9.32
N THR A 192 -14.61 -13.68 -8.26
CA THR A 192 -15.92 -14.18 -7.84
C THR A 192 -16.34 -13.49 -6.55
N GLY A 193 -17.53 -12.97 -6.52
CA GLY A 193 -18.08 -12.24 -5.38
C GLY A 193 -19.59 -12.10 -5.42
N VAL A 194 -20.13 -11.39 -4.47
CA VAL A 194 -21.56 -11.05 -4.36
C VAL A 194 -21.77 -9.58 -4.74
N ARG A 195 -22.94 -9.26 -5.28
CA ARG A 195 -23.28 -7.86 -5.60
C ARG A 195 -23.63 -7.09 -4.37
N LEU A 196 -23.21 -5.83 -4.30
CA LEU A 196 -23.52 -4.90 -3.21
C LEU A 196 -24.92 -4.26 -3.35
N ARG A 197 -25.79 -4.84 -4.14
CA ARG A 197 -27.18 -4.35 -4.34
C ARG A 197 -28.16 -5.39 -3.84
#